data_dee8f2ef362fa3d79fb41be904c41ee7
#
_entry.id   dee8f2ef362fa3d79fb41be904c41ee7
#
_cell.length_a   1.000
_cell.length_b   1.000
_cell.length_c   1.000
_cell.angle_alpha   90.00
_cell.angle_beta   90.00
_cell.angle_gamma   90.00
#
_symmetry.space_group_name_H-M   'P 1'
#
loop_
_entity.id
_entity.type
_entity.pdbx_description
1 polymer ?
#
loop_
_entity_poly.entity_id
_entity_poly.type
_entity_poly.pdbx_seq_one_letter_code
_entity_poly.pdbx_strand_id
1 'polypeptide(L)'
;ALKASSDDVKLIKAKATESLGAAEAEVFEAHLMVLADPEMSGAIKQKIEDDKVNAEQAVKEVTDMYISMFDAMTDNEYMQERAADIRDVTKRILSHLLNISLPNPALIDEEVVLVSKDLTPSDTAQLDRQFVKGILTDLGGRTAHASIMARTLEIPAVVGSEKATVEVSSGDLVIVDGLTGDVIVNPDA
;
A
#
# COMPACT_ATOMS: atom_id res chain seq x y z
N ALA A 1 11.57 -14.94 -4.67
CA ALA A 1 10.56 -13.97 -4.23
C ALA A 1 11.08 -13.10 -3.08
N LEU A 2 11.40 -13.62 -1.87
CA LEU A 2 11.82 -12.82 -0.71
C LEU A 2 12.97 -11.85 -1.01
N LYS A 3 14.03 -12.33 -1.69
CA LYS A 3 15.15 -11.46 -2.09
C LYS A 3 14.71 -10.36 -3.06
N ALA A 4 13.95 -10.71 -4.09
CA ALA A 4 13.45 -9.73 -5.04
C ALA A 4 12.56 -8.68 -4.36
N SER A 5 11.66 -9.10 -3.47
CA SER A 5 10.85 -8.18 -2.65
C SER A 5 11.70 -7.25 -1.80
N SER A 6 12.79 -7.77 -1.19
CA SER A 6 13.71 -6.94 -0.42
C SER A 6 14.45 -5.91 -1.29
N ASP A 7 14.84 -6.29 -2.50
CA ASP A 7 15.52 -5.38 -3.44
C ASP A 7 14.55 -4.28 -3.91
N ASP A 8 13.27 -4.62 -4.18
CA ASP A 8 12.23 -3.63 -4.49
C ASP A 8 12.01 -2.64 -3.34
N VAL A 9 11.85 -3.13 -2.10
CA VAL A 9 11.62 -2.27 -0.93
C VAL A 9 12.80 -1.32 -0.69
N LYS A 10 14.04 -1.78 -0.90
CA LYS A 10 15.23 -0.91 -0.82
C LYS A 10 15.20 0.21 -1.86
N LEU A 11 14.76 -0.11 -3.09
CA LEU A 11 14.63 0.89 -4.16
C LEU A 11 13.54 1.92 -3.83
N ILE A 12 12.38 1.45 -3.35
CA ILE A 12 11.28 2.33 -2.92
C ILE A 12 11.72 3.21 -1.76
N LYS A 13 12.39 2.65 -0.75
CA LYS A 13 12.94 3.39 0.38
C LYS A 13 13.89 4.50 -0.06
N ALA A 14 14.80 4.21 -1.00
CA ALA A 14 15.74 5.21 -1.51
C ALA A 14 14.98 6.38 -2.19
N LYS A 15 13.99 6.09 -3.03
CA LYS A 15 13.13 7.10 -3.64
C LYS A 15 12.32 7.90 -2.60
N ALA A 16 11.71 7.22 -1.64
CA ALA A 16 10.96 7.87 -0.56
C ALA A 16 11.84 8.81 0.26
N THR A 17 13.08 8.39 0.57
CA THR A 17 14.04 9.24 1.28
C THR A 17 14.37 10.52 0.50
N GLU A 18 14.50 10.41 -0.81
CA GLU A 18 14.81 11.55 -1.69
C GLU A 18 13.63 12.51 -1.85
N SER A 19 12.41 11.98 -2.02
CA SER A 19 11.20 12.76 -2.35
C SER A 19 10.45 13.26 -1.13
N LEU A 20 10.42 12.50 -0.03
CA LEU A 20 9.59 12.76 1.15
C LEU A 20 10.41 13.04 2.41
N GLY A 21 11.63 12.53 2.45
CA GLY A 21 12.51 12.66 3.61
C GLY A 21 12.73 11.33 4.37
N ALA A 22 13.69 11.36 5.30
CA ALA A 22 14.13 10.16 6.01
C ALA A 22 13.07 9.63 7.00
N ALA A 23 12.27 10.53 7.59
CA ALA A 23 11.25 10.16 8.56
C ALA A 23 10.13 9.33 7.91
N GLU A 24 9.63 9.76 6.76
CA GLU A 24 8.59 9.09 6.00
C GLU A 24 9.09 7.77 5.39
N ALA A 25 10.39 7.68 5.11
CA ALA A 25 11.02 6.47 4.59
C ALA A 25 11.30 5.41 5.67
N GLU A 26 11.13 5.72 6.96
CA GLU A 26 11.41 4.79 8.07
C GLU A 26 10.48 3.56 8.06
N VAL A 27 9.25 3.69 7.56
CA VAL A 27 8.31 2.56 7.42
C VAL A 27 8.90 1.41 6.60
N PHE A 28 9.77 1.70 5.64
CA PHE A 28 10.39 0.66 4.81
C PHE A 28 11.47 -0.14 5.55
N GLU A 29 12.01 0.35 6.66
CA GLU A 29 12.84 -0.48 7.56
C GLU A 29 12.02 -1.59 8.19
N ALA A 30 10.78 -1.30 8.60
CA ALA A 30 9.87 -2.31 9.11
C ALA A 30 9.58 -3.39 8.05
N HIS A 31 9.32 -2.99 6.80
CA HIS A 31 9.12 -3.94 5.70
C HIS A 31 10.36 -4.82 5.47
N LEU A 32 11.56 -4.23 5.51
CA LEU A 32 12.82 -5.00 5.37
C LEU A 32 13.04 -5.97 6.54
N MET A 33 12.68 -5.58 7.77
CA MET A 33 12.73 -6.47 8.93
C MET A 33 11.77 -7.66 8.77
N VAL A 34 10.53 -7.43 8.32
CA VAL A 34 9.57 -8.49 8.04
C VAL A 34 10.11 -9.45 6.97
N LEU A 35 10.68 -8.93 5.87
CA LEU A 35 11.26 -9.74 4.80
C LEU A 35 12.48 -10.56 5.23
N ALA A 36 13.23 -10.06 6.21
CA ALA A 36 14.42 -10.71 6.75
C ALA A 36 14.13 -11.65 7.93
N ASP A 37 12.87 -11.70 8.40
CA ASP A 37 12.49 -12.49 9.57
C ASP A 37 12.66 -13.99 9.33
N PRO A 38 13.56 -14.65 10.10
CA PRO A 38 13.79 -16.09 9.97
C PRO A 38 12.60 -16.93 10.46
N GLU A 39 11.79 -16.43 11.40
CA GLU A 39 10.62 -17.16 11.90
C GLU A 39 9.53 -17.21 10.82
N MET A 40 9.21 -16.07 10.20
CA MET A 40 8.25 -16.04 9.11
C MET A 40 8.69 -16.91 7.93
N SER A 41 9.95 -16.76 7.49
CA SER A 41 10.48 -17.56 6.37
C SER A 41 10.56 -19.04 6.71
N GLY A 42 10.85 -19.39 7.97
CA GLY A 42 10.85 -20.75 8.50
C GLY A 42 9.45 -21.36 8.50
N ALA A 43 8.46 -20.63 9.01
CA ALA A 43 7.07 -21.07 9.04
C ALA A 43 6.51 -21.32 7.62
N ILE A 44 6.84 -20.45 6.64
CA ILE A 44 6.47 -20.64 5.24
C ILE A 44 7.08 -21.93 4.67
N LYS A 45 8.37 -22.16 4.90
CA LYS A 45 9.05 -23.39 4.45
C LYS A 45 8.45 -24.64 5.08
N GLN A 46 8.25 -24.60 6.39
CA GLN A 46 7.65 -25.72 7.12
C GLN A 46 6.25 -26.03 6.58
N LYS A 47 5.44 -25.01 6.33
CA LYS A 47 4.10 -25.20 5.76
C LYS A 47 4.12 -25.85 4.39
N ILE A 48 5.06 -25.46 3.53
CA ILE A 48 5.26 -26.12 2.22
C ILE A 48 5.62 -27.61 2.40
N GLU A 49 6.51 -27.89 3.35
CA GLU A 49 7.03 -29.26 3.58
C GLU A 49 5.98 -30.15 4.24
N ASP A 50 5.22 -29.67 5.22
CA ASP A 50 4.26 -30.46 5.98
C ASP A 50 2.93 -30.63 5.24
N ASP A 51 2.37 -29.54 4.73
CA ASP A 51 1.03 -29.51 4.11
C ASP A 51 1.07 -29.80 2.59
N LYS A 52 2.28 -29.86 1.98
CA LYS A 52 2.48 -30.09 0.54
C LYS A 52 1.74 -29.06 -0.35
N VAL A 53 1.62 -27.83 0.13
CA VAL A 53 1.05 -26.69 -0.60
C VAL A 53 2.12 -25.97 -1.43
N ASN A 54 1.70 -25.16 -2.41
CA ASN A 54 2.62 -24.32 -3.17
C ASN A 54 3.10 -23.12 -2.34
N ALA A 55 4.12 -22.40 -2.82
CA ALA A 55 4.71 -21.30 -2.10
C ALA A 55 3.74 -20.13 -1.90
N GLU A 56 2.88 -19.85 -2.88
CA GLU A 56 1.90 -18.77 -2.84
C GLU A 56 0.87 -19.00 -1.72
N GLN A 57 0.36 -20.22 -1.63
CA GLN A 57 -0.60 -20.58 -0.57
C GLN A 57 0.07 -20.55 0.80
N ALA A 58 1.28 -21.09 0.94
CA ALA A 58 2.02 -21.07 2.20
C ALA A 58 2.29 -19.64 2.67
N VAL A 59 2.74 -18.74 1.78
CA VAL A 59 2.95 -17.32 2.08
C VAL A 59 1.63 -16.71 2.57
N LYS A 60 0.55 -16.88 1.80
CA LYS A 60 -0.73 -16.28 2.14
C LYS A 60 -1.24 -16.76 3.52
N GLU A 61 -1.24 -18.05 3.78
CA GLU A 61 -1.78 -18.60 5.03
C GLU A 61 -0.94 -18.20 6.25
N VAL A 62 0.39 -18.22 6.13
CA VAL A 62 1.27 -17.80 7.23
C VAL A 62 1.13 -16.30 7.50
N THR A 63 1.12 -15.47 6.48
CA THR A 63 0.97 -14.02 6.68
C THR A 63 -0.43 -13.63 7.14
N ASP A 64 -1.50 -14.27 6.65
CA ASP A 64 -2.87 -14.05 7.13
C ASP A 64 -3.00 -14.37 8.63
N MET A 65 -2.28 -15.40 9.12
CA MET A 65 -2.24 -15.72 10.55
C MET A 65 -1.61 -14.57 11.36
N TYR A 66 -0.46 -14.04 10.94
CA TYR A 66 0.17 -12.90 11.62
C TYR A 66 -0.69 -11.64 11.54
N ILE A 67 -1.26 -11.34 10.38
CA ILE A 67 -2.16 -10.20 10.18
C ILE A 67 -3.36 -10.31 11.14
N SER A 68 -4.01 -11.47 11.19
CA SER A 68 -5.16 -11.69 12.06
C SER A 68 -4.81 -11.53 13.54
N MET A 69 -3.63 -11.97 13.94
CA MET A 69 -3.14 -11.83 15.31
C MET A 69 -2.94 -10.35 15.67
N PHE A 70 -2.35 -9.55 14.80
CA PHE A 70 -2.14 -8.12 15.04
C PHE A 70 -3.43 -7.31 14.94
N ASP A 71 -4.32 -7.62 13.99
CA ASP A 71 -5.64 -6.98 13.87
C ASP A 71 -6.51 -7.20 15.11
N ALA A 72 -6.37 -8.36 15.78
CA ALA A 72 -7.10 -8.65 17.02
C ALA A 72 -6.64 -7.77 18.20
N MET A 73 -5.49 -7.10 18.10
CA MET A 73 -4.97 -6.19 19.14
C MET A 73 -5.54 -4.77 18.99
N THR A 74 -6.87 -4.64 19.08
CA THR A 74 -7.61 -3.40 18.77
C THR A 74 -7.21 -2.19 19.63
N ASP A 75 -6.65 -2.42 20.82
CA ASP A 75 -6.22 -1.37 21.74
C ASP A 75 -4.78 -0.91 21.50
N ASN A 76 -4.11 -1.42 20.46
CA ASN A 76 -2.71 -1.14 20.16
C ASN A 76 -2.53 -0.72 18.69
N GLU A 77 -2.57 0.59 18.45
CA GLU A 77 -2.41 1.19 17.12
C GLU A 77 -1.10 0.77 16.43
N TYR A 78 -0.01 0.66 17.20
CA TYR A 78 1.28 0.19 16.68
C TYR A 78 1.22 -1.23 16.10
N MET A 79 0.45 -2.14 16.74
CA MET A 79 0.29 -3.50 16.23
C MET A 79 -0.61 -3.54 14.99
N GLN A 80 -1.60 -2.66 14.89
CA GLN A 80 -2.42 -2.53 13.68
C GLN A 80 -1.60 -2.01 12.49
N GLU A 81 -0.68 -1.07 12.72
CA GLU A 81 0.28 -0.63 11.69
C GLU A 81 1.15 -1.80 11.22
N ARG A 82 1.61 -2.66 12.12
CA ARG A 82 2.36 -3.89 11.75
C ARG A 82 1.56 -4.84 10.87
N ALA A 83 0.25 -4.96 11.09
CA ALA A 83 -0.61 -5.73 10.19
C ALA A 83 -0.61 -5.15 8.77
N ALA A 84 -0.66 -3.82 8.64
CA ALA A 84 -0.59 -3.14 7.36
C ALA A 84 0.76 -3.36 6.64
N ASP A 85 1.88 -3.28 7.38
CA ASP A 85 3.22 -3.57 6.86
C ASP A 85 3.31 -5.00 6.31
N ILE A 86 2.79 -5.99 7.05
CA ILE A 86 2.77 -7.39 6.61
C ILE A 86 1.91 -7.55 5.35
N ARG A 87 0.76 -6.86 5.25
CA ARG A 87 -0.07 -6.90 4.03
C ARG A 87 0.67 -6.38 2.81
N ASP A 88 1.38 -5.25 2.93
CA ASP A 88 2.16 -4.67 1.83
C ASP A 88 3.29 -5.61 1.40
N VAL A 89 4.06 -6.13 2.36
CA VAL A 89 5.12 -7.11 2.11
C VAL A 89 4.58 -8.38 1.47
N THR A 90 3.45 -8.91 1.96
CA THR A 90 2.79 -10.11 1.42
C THR A 90 2.39 -9.92 -0.04
N LYS A 91 1.73 -8.79 -0.36
CA LYS A 91 1.34 -8.42 -1.73
C LYS A 91 2.55 -8.46 -2.67
N ARG A 92 3.70 -7.94 -2.22
CA ARG A 92 4.94 -7.92 -2.99
C ARG A 92 5.57 -9.30 -3.15
N ILE A 93 5.62 -10.12 -2.11
CA ILE A 93 6.11 -11.50 -2.19
C ILE A 93 5.27 -12.31 -3.20
N LEU A 94 3.94 -12.20 -3.09
CA LEU A 94 3.00 -12.89 -3.97
C LEU A 94 3.13 -12.42 -5.43
N SER A 95 3.37 -11.13 -5.67
CA SER A 95 3.57 -10.63 -7.03
C SER A 95 4.77 -11.29 -7.71
N HIS A 96 5.88 -11.46 -6.98
CA HIS A 96 7.06 -12.16 -7.49
C HIS A 96 6.85 -13.67 -7.65
N LEU A 97 6.06 -14.30 -6.79
CA LEU A 97 5.75 -15.74 -6.92
C LEU A 97 4.84 -15.99 -8.12
N LEU A 98 3.83 -15.17 -8.30
CA LEU A 98 2.83 -15.29 -9.37
C LEU A 98 3.30 -14.69 -10.70
N ASN A 99 4.47 -14.03 -10.72
CA ASN A 99 4.97 -13.27 -11.86
C ASN A 99 3.95 -12.22 -12.38
N ILE A 100 3.33 -11.51 -11.45
CA ILE A 100 2.35 -10.44 -11.73
C ILE A 100 3.00 -9.10 -11.39
N SER A 101 2.96 -8.15 -12.32
CA SER A 101 3.40 -6.78 -12.05
C SER A 101 2.39 -6.08 -11.14
N LEU A 102 2.86 -5.51 -10.03
CA LEU A 102 2.05 -4.60 -9.23
C LEU A 102 1.87 -3.28 -9.98
N PRO A 103 0.72 -2.61 -9.83
CA PRO A 103 0.59 -1.22 -10.26
C PRO A 103 1.76 -0.39 -9.72
N ASN A 104 2.34 0.43 -10.57
CA ASN A 104 3.48 1.26 -10.20
C ASN A 104 3.11 2.73 -10.37
N PRO A 105 2.78 3.45 -9.28
CA PRO A 105 2.43 4.86 -9.35
C PRO A 105 3.54 5.75 -9.90
N ALA A 106 4.80 5.30 -9.84
CA ALA A 106 5.92 6.04 -10.41
C ALA A 106 5.92 6.08 -11.97
N LEU A 107 5.04 5.31 -12.62
CA LEU A 107 4.88 5.33 -14.08
C LEU A 107 3.76 6.25 -14.56
N ILE A 108 3.10 6.96 -13.65
CA ILE A 108 2.10 7.97 -14.01
C ILE A 108 2.85 9.16 -14.59
N ASP A 109 2.57 9.48 -15.84
CA ASP A 109 3.23 10.53 -16.65
C ASP A 109 2.25 11.59 -17.19
N GLU A 110 0.98 11.52 -16.77
CA GLU A 110 -0.07 12.50 -17.10
C GLU A 110 -0.81 12.95 -15.84
N GLU A 111 -1.49 14.11 -15.90
CA GLU A 111 -2.24 14.62 -14.76
C GLU A 111 -3.50 13.77 -14.51
N VAL A 112 -3.58 13.16 -13.31
CA VAL A 112 -4.65 12.26 -12.93
C VAL A 112 -5.16 12.49 -11.51
N VAL A 113 -6.39 12.06 -11.26
CA VAL A 113 -6.88 11.71 -9.93
C VAL A 113 -6.71 10.20 -9.75
N LEU A 114 -5.96 9.81 -8.74
CA LEU A 114 -5.73 8.40 -8.41
C LEU A 114 -6.90 7.86 -7.61
N VAL A 115 -7.60 6.86 -8.16
CA VAL A 115 -8.71 6.18 -7.49
C VAL A 115 -8.32 4.75 -7.15
N SER A 116 -8.43 4.38 -5.89
CA SER A 116 -8.04 3.05 -5.42
C SER A 116 -8.92 2.59 -4.26
N LYS A 117 -8.96 1.29 -4.04
CA LYS A 117 -9.62 0.75 -2.84
C LYS A 117 -8.88 1.19 -1.56
N ASP A 118 -7.56 1.14 -1.58
CA ASP A 118 -6.66 1.59 -0.51
C ASP A 118 -5.29 1.89 -1.12
N LEU A 119 -4.46 2.64 -0.40
CA LEU A 119 -3.08 2.94 -0.79
C LEU A 119 -2.13 2.52 0.34
N THR A 120 -1.21 1.63 0.00
CA THR A 120 -0.16 1.19 0.92
C THR A 120 0.94 2.24 1.04
N PRO A 121 1.82 2.15 2.07
CA PRO A 121 3.01 2.97 2.15
C PRO A 121 3.88 2.90 0.89
N SER A 122 4.03 1.70 0.31
CA SER A 122 4.77 1.51 -0.94
C SER A 122 4.14 2.20 -2.15
N ASP A 123 2.81 2.26 -2.20
CA ASP A 123 2.11 2.96 -3.27
C ASP A 123 2.30 4.48 -3.13
N THR A 124 2.07 5.02 -1.92
CA THR A 124 2.14 6.46 -1.66
C THR A 124 3.55 7.05 -1.79
N ALA A 125 4.58 6.28 -1.44
CA ALA A 125 5.98 6.72 -1.57
C ALA A 125 6.45 6.86 -3.02
N GLN A 126 5.68 6.39 -3.97
CA GLN A 126 5.97 6.45 -5.40
C GLN A 126 5.13 7.49 -6.15
N LEU A 127 4.26 8.22 -5.45
CA LEU A 127 3.43 9.28 -6.04
C LEU A 127 4.29 10.49 -6.42
N ASP A 128 4.03 11.04 -7.59
CA ASP A 128 4.60 12.31 -8.03
C ASP A 128 3.49 13.36 -8.08
N ARG A 129 3.61 14.41 -7.22
CA ARG A 129 2.64 15.52 -7.18
C ARG A 129 2.57 16.30 -8.50
N GLN A 130 3.58 16.16 -9.37
CA GLN A 130 3.52 16.76 -10.70
C GLN A 130 2.38 16.18 -11.51
N PHE A 131 2.10 14.89 -11.36
CA PHE A 131 1.11 14.16 -12.13
C PHE A 131 -0.13 13.82 -11.30
N VAL A 132 0.02 13.40 -10.04
CA VAL A 132 -1.13 13.06 -9.19
C VAL A 132 -1.73 14.33 -8.58
N LYS A 133 -2.88 14.73 -9.09
CA LYS A 133 -3.58 15.97 -8.69
C LYS A 133 -4.65 15.76 -7.62
N GLY A 134 -5.03 14.53 -7.36
CA GLY A 134 -5.98 14.17 -6.32
C GLY A 134 -5.91 12.69 -5.99
N ILE A 135 -6.33 12.34 -4.79
CA ILE A 135 -6.40 10.96 -4.30
C ILE A 135 -7.81 10.70 -3.79
N LEU A 136 -8.38 9.57 -4.20
CA LEU A 136 -9.70 9.11 -3.77
C LEU A 136 -9.62 7.62 -3.41
N THR A 137 -9.95 7.27 -2.15
CA THR A 137 -9.92 5.87 -1.73
C THR A 137 -11.23 5.43 -1.10
N ASP A 138 -11.58 4.14 -1.29
CA ASP A 138 -12.75 3.53 -0.65
C ASP A 138 -12.54 3.34 0.84
N LEU A 139 -11.34 2.93 1.24
CA LEU A 139 -10.95 2.70 2.62
C LEU A 139 -10.10 3.86 3.15
N GLY A 140 -9.86 3.81 4.45
CA GLY A 140 -9.01 4.77 5.12
C GLY A 140 -9.77 5.79 5.96
N GLY A 141 -9.01 6.57 6.71
CA GLY A 141 -9.49 7.62 7.59
C GLY A 141 -8.43 8.70 7.75
N ARG A 142 -8.68 9.70 8.61
CA ARG A 142 -7.78 10.87 8.79
C ARG A 142 -6.36 10.50 9.24
N THR A 143 -6.21 9.39 9.95
CA THR A 143 -4.94 8.85 10.46
C THR A 143 -4.34 7.79 9.56
N ALA A 144 -5.03 7.37 8.51
CA ALA A 144 -4.49 6.41 7.54
C ALA A 144 -3.24 6.95 6.86
N HIS A 145 -2.29 6.07 6.57
CA HIS A 145 -1.02 6.43 5.94
C HIS A 145 -1.22 7.26 4.66
N ALA A 146 -2.17 6.86 3.80
CA ALA A 146 -2.53 7.60 2.58
C ALA A 146 -2.91 9.06 2.86
N SER A 147 -3.64 9.33 3.95
CA SER A 147 -4.05 10.68 4.35
C SER A 147 -2.89 11.52 4.87
N ILE A 148 -1.95 10.89 5.59
CA ILE A 148 -0.74 11.57 6.08
C ILE A 148 0.14 11.94 4.90
N MET A 149 0.37 11.00 3.99
CA MET A 149 1.20 11.20 2.81
C MET A 149 0.61 12.21 1.83
N ALA A 150 -0.71 12.18 1.60
CA ALA A 150 -1.39 13.17 0.77
C ALA A 150 -1.17 14.60 1.30
N ARG A 151 -1.23 14.79 2.63
CA ARG A 151 -0.93 16.07 3.27
C ARG A 151 0.53 16.48 3.11
N THR A 152 1.48 15.56 3.31
CA THR A 152 2.92 15.83 3.13
C THR A 152 3.23 16.21 1.68
N LEU A 153 2.57 15.57 0.72
CA LEU A 153 2.71 15.88 -0.71
C LEU A 153 1.85 17.07 -1.17
N GLU A 154 1.02 17.63 -0.28
CA GLU A 154 0.05 18.70 -0.61
C GLU A 154 -0.90 18.31 -1.75
N ILE A 155 -1.30 17.03 -1.82
CA ILE A 155 -2.25 16.50 -2.80
C ILE A 155 -3.63 16.45 -2.14
N PRO A 156 -4.69 17.05 -2.74
CA PRO A 156 -6.06 16.91 -2.26
C PRO A 156 -6.45 15.42 -2.16
N ALA A 157 -7.03 15.01 -1.03
CA ALA A 157 -7.42 13.62 -0.84
C ALA A 157 -8.77 13.49 -0.13
N VAL A 158 -9.60 12.59 -0.64
CA VAL A 158 -10.82 12.11 0.00
C VAL A 158 -10.67 10.60 0.23
N VAL A 159 -10.79 10.18 1.48
CA VAL A 159 -10.60 8.79 1.89
C VAL A 159 -11.84 8.26 2.59
N GLY A 160 -12.08 6.95 2.53
CA GLY A 160 -13.25 6.35 3.15
C GLY A 160 -14.56 6.60 2.38
N SER A 161 -14.49 6.74 1.06
CA SER A 161 -15.66 6.95 0.20
C SER A 161 -16.54 5.70 0.09
N GLU A 162 -16.02 4.51 0.43
CA GLU A 162 -16.64 3.19 0.38
C GLU A 162 -16.95 2.66 -1.04
N LYS A 163 -17.06 3.53 -2.04
CA LYS A 163 -17.58 3.16 -3.36
C LYS A 163 -16.93 3.86 -4.57
N ALA A 164 -15.90 4.65 -4.34
CA ALA A 164 -15.25 5.40 -5.42
C ALA A 164 -14.76 4.49 -6.56
N THR A 165 -14.19 3.32 -6.22
CA THR A 165 -13.71 2.36 -7.24
C THR A 165 -14.84 1.72 -8.06
N VAL A 166 -16.08 1.85 -7.64
CA VAL A 166 -17.28 1.37 -8.36
C VAL A 166 -17.94 2.49 -9.16
N GLU A 167 -17.92 3.71 -8.63
CA GLU A 167 -18.61 4.86 -9.23
C GLU A 167 -17.75 5.64 -10.24
N VAL A 168 -16.41 5.56 -10.13
CA VAL A 168 -15.48 6.27 -11.01
C VAL A 168 -14.80 5.29 -11.96
N SER A 169 -14.81 5.61 -13.24
CA SER A 169 -14.15 4.84 -14.29
C SER A 169 -12.88 5.56 -14.78
N SER A 170 -11.90 4.79 -15.26
CA SER A 170 -10.74 5.40 -15.90
C SER A 170 -11.14 6.26 -17.11
N GLY A 171 -10.66 7.49 -17.12
CA GLY A 171 -10.99 8.48 -18.14
C GLY A 171 -12.10 9.45 -17.73
N ASP A 172 -12.77 9.24 -16.61
CA ASP A 172 -13.72 10.22 -16.07
C ASP A 172 -13.00 11.50 -15.62
N LEU A 173 -13.66 12.64 -15.81
CA LEU A 173 -13.23 13.90 -15.23
C LEU A 173 -13.71 13.96 -13.78
N VAL A 174 -12.76 14.14 -12.82
CA VAL A 174 -13.10 14.14 -11.40
C VAL A 174 -12.56 15.39 -10.73
N ILE A 175 -13.40 16.03 -9.92
CA ILE A 175 -13.00 17.09 -8.98
C ILE A 175 -12.93 16.49 -7.58
N VAL A 176 -11.80 16.69 -6.89
CA VAL A 176 -11.59 16.24 -5.50
C VAL A 176 -11.35 17.48 -4.64
N ASP A 177 -12.24 17.73 -3.68
CA ASP A 177 -12.06 18.77 -2.66
C ASP A 177 -11.68 18.12 -1.33
N GLY A 178 -10.38 18.17 -1.01
CA GLY A 178 -9.86 17.64 0.25
C GLY A 178 -10.22 18.45 1.50
N LEU A 179 -10.83 19.63 1.36
CA LEU A 179 -11.27 20.47 2.48
C LEU A 179 -12.69 20.10 2.92
N THR A 180 -13.60 19.99 1.95
CA THR A 180 -15.01 19.65 2.22
C THR A 180 -15.25 18.16 2.24
N GLY A 181 -14.44 17.38 1.53
CA GLY A 181 -14.61 15.95 1.29
C GLY A 181 -15.53 15.66 0.09
N ASP A 182 -15.85 16.67 -0.71
CA ASP A 182 -16.69 16.51 -1.88
C ASP A 182 -15.89 15.92 -3.06
N VAL A 183 -16.56 15.02 -3.80
CA VAL A 183 -16.06 14.44 -5.03
C VAL A 183 -17.15 14.59 -6.10
N ILE A 184 -16.81 15.22 -7.23
CA ILE A 184 -17.73 15.41 -8.34
C ILE A 184 -17.19 14.65 -9.55
N VAL A 185 -17.97 13.72 -10.06
CA VAL A 185 -17.62 12.91 -11.23
C VAL A 185 -18.34 13.48 -12.44
N ASN A 186 -17.59 13.70 -13.54
CA ASN A 186 -18.08 14.24 -14.80
C ASN A 186 -18.91 15.54 -14.60
N PRO A 187 -18.31 16.59 -13.98
CA PRO A 187 -19.01 17.85 -13.74
C PRO A 187 -19.51 18.47 -15.04
N ASP A 188 -20.73 19.00 -15.01
CA ASP A 188 -21.26 19.82 -16.10
C ASP A 188 -20.44 21.13 -16.22
N ALA A 189 -20.29 21.66 -17.45
CA ALA A 189 -19.52 22.86 -17.76
C ALA A 189 -20.19 24.13 -17.25
#